data_12f085981e63e3e6a088972aeb5befdd
#
_entry.id   12f085981e63e3e6a088972aeb5befdd
#
_cell.length_a   1.000
_cell.length_b   1.000
_cell.length_c   1.000
_cell.angle_alpha   90.00
_cell.angle_beta   90.00
_cell.angle_gamma   90.00
#
_symmetry.space_group_name_H-M   'P 1'
#
loop_
_entity.id
_entity.type
_entity.pdbx_description
1 polymer ?
#
loop_
_entity_poly.entity_id
_entity_poly.type
_entity_poly.pdbx_seq_one_letter_code
_entity_poly.pdbx_strand_id
1 'polypeptide(L)'
;SYTREELRAVVAEYNKMTEEDLWANLTYFLERIIPVAAECDVNMAIHEDDPCWSIFGLPRIITCERNLDRFLKIVDDPHNGVTFCSGSYGTNLENDLPDMIRSLKGRIHFAHVRNLKFHSQQDFEEAAHLSSDGSFDMYEIMKALYDTGFDGPIRPDHGRMIWGEKAMPGYGLYDLSLIHISEPTRRS
;
A
#
# COMPACT_ATOMS: atom_id res chain seq x y z
N SER A 1 0.39 -6.01 24.99
CA SER A 1 -0.16 -4.64 25.16
C SER A 1 0.83 -3.84 25.98
N TYR A 2 1.14 -2.61 25.55
CA TYR A 2 2.00 -1.70 26.29
C TYR A 2 1.19 -0.92 27.32
N THR A 3 1.78 -0.64 28.47
CA THR A 3 1.31 0.40 29.36
C THR A 3 1.54 1.78 28.72
N ARG A 4 0.92 2.83 29.28
CA ARG A 4 1.08 4.19 28.74
C ARG A 4 2.52 4.71 28.86
N GLU A 5 3.21 4.33 29.93
CA GLU A 5 4.62 4.67 30.18
C GLU A 5 5.54 3.94 29.22
N GLU A 6 5.36 2.66 29.01
CA GLU A 6 6.11 1.87 28.04
C GLU A 6 5.93 2.39 26.61
N LEU A 7 4.70 2.71 26.22
CA LEU A 7 4.44 3.29 24.90
C LEU A 7 5.14 4.65 24.72
N ARG A 8 5.12 5.51 25.70
CA ARG A 8 5.83 6.81 25.68
C ARG A 8 7.35 6.60 25.54
N ALA A 9 7.91 5.65 26.26
CA ALA A 9 9.34 5.35 26.18
C ALA A 9 9.74 4.83 24.77
N VAL A 10 8.93 3.94 24.20
CA VAL A 10 9.14 3.44 22.83
C VAL A 10 9.03 4.57 21.81
N VAL A 11 8.00 5.39 21.86
CA VAL A 11 7.82 6.52 20.93
C VAL A 11 8.99 7.52 21.09
N ALA A 12 9.44 7.80 22.31
CA ALA A 12 10.58 8.70 22.56
C ALA A 12 11.90 8.14 21.98
N GLU A 13 12.06 6.82 21.94
CA GLU A 13 13.24 6.20 21.31
C GLU A 13 13.18 6.32 19.77
N TYR A 14 12.04 5.99 19.17
CA TYR A 14 11.84 6.12 17.73
C TYR A 14 11.87 7.57 17.23
N ASN A 15 11.47 8.54 18.03
CA ASN A 15 11.53 9.97 17.66
C ASN A 15 12.98 10.51 17.51
N LYS A 16 13.99 9.72 17.88
CA LYS A 16 15.40 10.06 17.61
C LYS A 16 15.81 9.73 16.16
N MET A 17 15.01 8.88 15.47
CA MET A 17 15.30 8.49 14.09
C MET A 17 14.84 9.60 13.13
N THR A 18 15.71 9.91 12.20
CA THR A 18 15.41 10.82 11.08
C THR A 18 14.91 10.04 9.86
N GLU A 19 14.35 10.74 8.88
CA GLU A 19 13.99 10.16 7.60
C GLU A 19 15.20 9.55 6.89
N GLU A 20 16.38 10.19 6.95
CA GLU A 20 17.62 9.68 6.37
C GLU A 20 18.13 8.43 7.09
N ASP A 21 17.89 8.28 8.39
CA ASP A 21 18.22 7.03 9.10
C ASP A 21 17.36 5.85 8.57
N LEU A 22 16.08 6.11 8.29
CA LEU A 22 15.22 5.09 7.67
C LEU A 22 15.70 4.72 6.27
N TRP A 23 16.07 5.72 5.44
CA TRP A 23 16.63 5.47 4.12
C TRP A 23 17.95 4.69 4.18
N ALA A 24 18.83 5.02 5.12
CA ALA A 24 20.09 4.30 5.33
C ALA A 24 19.85 2.83 5.72
N ASN A 25 18.91 2.59 6.65
CA ASN A 25 18.55 1.24 7.08
C ASN A 25 17.91 0.43 5.93
N LEU A 26 17.02 1.04 5.17
CA LEU A 26 16.40 0.41 4.02
C LEU A 26 17.43 0.08 2.93
N THR A 27 18.35 1.00 2.65
CA THR A 27 19.46 0.77 1.71
C THR A 27 20.29 -0.42 2.15
N TYR A 28 20.73 -0.43 3.42
CA TYR A 28 21.50 -1.55 3.97
C TYR A 28 20.80 -2.90 3.81
N PHE A 29 19.48 -2.94 4.02
CA PHE A 29 18.67 -4.15 3.89
C PHE A 29 18.57 -4.59 2.42
N LEU A 30 18.20 -3.68 1.52
CA LEU A 30 17.93 -3.99 0.11
C LEU A 30 19.20 -4.45 -0.61
N GLU A 31 20.34 -3.82 -0.39
CA GLU A 31 21.62 -4.22 -0.99
C GLU A 31 22.03 -5.65 -0.64
N ARG A 32 21.51 -6.20 0.44
CA ARG A 32 21.81 -7.57 0.88
C ARG A 32 20.75 -8.58 0.50
N ILE A 33 19.50 -8.19 0.54
CA ILE A 33 18.40 -9.15 0.31
C ILE A 33 18.03 -9.28 -1.17
N ILE A 34 18.10 -8.20 -1.96
CA ILE A 34 17.67 -8.25 -3.36
C ILE A 34 18.56 -9.17 -4.21
N PRO A 35 19.88 -9.19 -4.08
CA PRO A 35 20.70 -10.17 -4.81
C PRO A 35 20.33 -11.63 -4.49
N VAL A 36 20.01 -11.93 -3.23
CA VAL A 36 19.58 -13.28 -2.82
C VAL A 36 18.19 -13.60 -3.38
N ALA A 37 17.29 -12.64 -3.37
CA ALA A 37 15.95 -12.77 -3.96
C ALA A 37 16.06 -13.07 -5.46
N ALA A 38 16.92 -12.34 -6.18
CA ALA A 38 17.17 -12.55 -7.60
C ALA A 38 17.77 -13.96 -7.90
N GLU A 39 18.74 -14.42 -7.09
CA GLU A 39 19.29 -15.77 -7.20
C GLU A 39 18.26 -16.88 -6.99
N CYS A 40 17.25 -16.60 -6.15
CA CYS A 40 16.17 -17.53 -5.82
C CYS A 40 14.93 -17.37 -6.72
N ASP A 41 14.93 -16.44 -7.67
CA ASP A 41 13.77 -16.06 -8.50
C ASP A 41 12.54 -15.70 -7.65
N VAL A 42 12.76 -14.88 -6.60
CA VAL A 42 11.73 -14.40 -5.68
C VAL A 42 11.57 -12.90 -5.78
N ASN A 43 10.37 -12.44 -6.08
CA ASN A 43 10.05 -11.02 -6.09
C ASN A 43 9.84 -10.49 -4.66
N MET A 44 10.60 -9.47 -4.29
CA MET A 44 10.40 -8.71 -3.06
C MET A 44 9.46 -7.54 -3.35
N ALA A 45 8.48 -7.33 -2.49
CA ALA A 45 7.49 -6.28 -2.65
C ALA A 45 7.33 -5.48 -1.35
N ILE A 46 7.90 -4.27 -1.31
CA ILE A 46 7.69 -3.40 -0.15
C ILE A 46 6.25 -2.89 -0.16
N HIS A 47 5.62 -2.92 1.02
CA HIS A 47 4.35 -2.22 1.22
C HIS A 47 4.65 -0.80 1.71
N GLU A 48 3.90 0.17 1.21
CA GLU A 48 4.03 1.57 1.60
C GLU A 48 3.62 1.82 3.04
N ASP A 49 3.97 2.99 3.52
CA ASP A 49 3.50 3.49 4.82
C ASP A 49 1.98 3.80 4.78
N ASP A 50 1.23 3.27 5.74
CA ASP A 50 -0.20 3.51 5.88
C ASP A 50 -0.53 4.17 7.24
N PRO A 51 -1.10 5.38 7.24
CA PRO A 51 -1.25 6.32 6.13
C PRO A 51 0.08 6.94 5.67
N CYS A 52 0.08 7.55 4.49
CA CYS A 52 1.24 8.21 3.88
C CYS A 52 1.64 9.55 4.52
N TRP A 53 1.46 9.71 5.82
CA TRP A 53 1.93 10.87 6.60
C TRP A 53 2.46 10.44 7.96
N SER A 54 3.27 11.31 8.59
CA SER A 54 3.83 11.07 9.92
C SER A 54 2.73 10.86 10.97
N ILE A 55 2.89 9.81 11.79
CA ILE A 55 2.05 9.54 12.97
C ILE A 55 2.95 9.62 14.21
N PHE A 56 2.49 10.30 15.26
CA PHE A 56 3.24 10.55 16.49
C PHE A 56 4.59 11.24 16.27
N GLY A 57 4.75 11.98 15.17
CA GLY A 57 6.03 12.61 14.80
C GLY A 57 7.07 11.66 14.22
N LEU A 58 6.72 10.38 14.01
CA LEU A 58 7.64 9.40 13.43
C LEU A 58 7.74 9.60 11.91
N PRO A 59 8.95 9.57 11.33
CA PRO A 59 9.13 9.74 9.90
C PRO A 59 8.58 8.53 9.14
N ARG A 60 8.15 8.79 7.89
CA ARG A 60 7.71 7.78 6.91
C ARG A 60 8.33 8.09 5.57
N ILE A 61 8.76 7.05 4.85
CA ILE A 61 9.59 7.20 3.65
C ILE A 61 8.99 6.60 2.39
N ILE A 62 8.03 5.71 2.48
CA ILE A 62 7.37 5.12 1.30
C ILE A 62 5.96 5.69 1.20
N THR A 63 5.84 6.93 0.70
CA THR A 63 4.61 7.73 0.82
C THR A 63 4.14 8.39 -0.48
N CYS A 64 4.99 8.45 -1.51
CA CYS A 64 4.68 9.11 -2.76
C CYS A 64 5.58 8.61 -3.91
N GLU A 65 5.23 8.96 -5.14
CA GLU A 65 5.96 8.55 -6.35
C GLU A 65 7.46 8.87 -6.30
N ARG A 66 7.83 10.08 -5.89
CA ARG A 66 9.24 10.48 -5.76
C ARG A 66 10.03 9.57 -4.82
N ASN A 67 9.41 9.16 -3.73
CA ASN A 67 10.05 8.26 -2.76
C ASN A 67 10.14 6.82 -3.29
N LEU A 68 9.18 6.39 -4.09
CA LEU A 68 9.25 5.11 -4.80
C LEU A 68 10.38 5.10 -5.85
N ASP A 69 10.55 6.18 -6.59
CA ASP A 69 11.67 6.32 -7.52
C ASP A 69 13.02 6.25 -6.79
N ARG A 70 13.15 6.91 -5.62
CA ARG A 70 14.33 6.77 -4.75
C ARG A 70 14.53 5.32 -4.29
N PHE A 71 13.48 4.67 -3.82
CA PHE A 71 13.50 3.27 -3.35
C PHE A 71 13.96 2.31 -4.44
N LEU A 72 13.37 2.38 -5.63
CA LEU A 72 13.70 1.49 -6.73
C LEU A 72 15.14 1.66 -7.24
N LYS A 73 15.72 2.87 -7.11
CA LYS A 73 17.10 3.17 -7.47
C LYS A 73 18.14 2.70 -6.47
N ILE A 74 17.75 2.29 -5.27
CA ILE A 74 18.70 1.72 -4.28
C ILE A 74 19.32 0.44 -4.84
N VAL A 75 18.50 -0.46 -5.34
CA VAL A 75 18.91 -1.64 -6.10
C VAL A 75 17.98 -1.76 -7.30
N ASP A 76 18.47 -1.35 -8.46
CA ASP A 76 17.68 -1.40 -9.69
C ASP A 76 17.69 -2.81 -10.28
N ASP A 77 16.86 -3.67 -9.69
CA ASP A 77 16.68 -5.07 -10.07
C ASP A 77 15.18 -5.37 -10.21
N PRO A 78 14.74 -6.15 -11.22
CA PRO A 78 13.34 -6.52 -11.37
C PRO A 78 12.71 -7.17 -10.14
N HIS A 79 13.50 -7.88 -9.32
CA HIS A 79 13.01 -8.52 -8.08
C HIS A 79 12.82 -7.53 -6.92
N ASN A 80 13.27 -6.28 -7.08
CA ASN A 80 13.00 -5.19 -6.14
C ASN A 80 11.77 -4.40 -6.61
N GLY A 81 10.63 -4.62 -6.01
CA GLY A 81 9.38 -3.99 -6.41
C GLY A 81 8.48 -3.62 -5.24
N VAL A 82 7.24 -3.38 -5.53
CA VAL A 82 6.26 -2.84 -4.58
C VAL A 82 5.01 -3.70 -4.49
N THR A 83 4.40 -3.73 -3.31
CA THR A 83 2.98 -3.95 -3.14
C THR A 83 2.30 -2.59 -3.34
N PHE A 84 1.48 -2.45 -4.35
CA PHE A 84 0.76 -1.19 -4.57
C PHE A 84 -0.60 -1.27 -3.89
N CYS A 85 -0.81 -0.51 -2.82
CA CYS A 85 -2.09 -0.39 -2.16
C CYS A 85 -2.74 0.96 -2.48
N SER A 86 -3.84 0.93 -3.24
CA SER A 86 -4.56 2.16 -3.61
C SER A 86 -5.07 2.93 -2.39
N GLY A 87 -5.48 2.21 -1.32
CA GLY A 87 -5.92 2.84 -0.09
C GLY A 87 -4.79 3.59 0.62
N SER A 88 -3.64 2.94 0.83
CA SER A 88 -2.53 3.54 1.55
C SER A 88 -1.93 4.74 0.80
N TYR A 89 -1.54 4.57 -0.48
CA TYR A 89 -1.04 5.70 -1.29
C TYR A 89 -2.09 6.80 -1.46
N GLY A 90 -3.35 6.43 -1.58
CA GLY A 90 -4.45 7.38 -1.72
C GLY A 90 -4.72 8.21 -0.46
N THR A 91 -4.18 7.84 0.72
CA THR A 91 -4.23 8.71 1.89
C THR A 91 -3.49 10.02 1.67
N ASN A 92 -2.45 10.05 0.83
CA ASN A 92 -1.86 11.28 0.35
C ASN A 92 -2.63 11.76 -0.91
N LEU A 93 -3.46 12.78 -0.74
CA LEU A 93 -4.33 13.32 -1.81
C LEU A 93 -3.54 13.98 -2.97
N GLU A 94 -2.23 14.17 -2.84
CA GLU A 94 -1.36 14.65 -3.92
C GLU A 94 -0.91 13.51 -4.86
N ASN A 95 -1.11 12.26 -4.47
CA ASN A 95 -0.76 11.10 -5.27
C ASN A 95 -1.81 10.85 -6.36
N ASP A 96 -1.39 10.89 -7.63
CA ASP A 96 -2.19 10.38 -8.74
C ASP A 96 -1.99 8.86 -8.87
N LEU A 97 -2.93 8.08 -8.33
CA LEU A 97 -2.79 6.63 -8.24
C LEU A 97 -2.67 5.94 -9.61
N PRO A 98 -3.50 6.25 -10.62
CA PRO A 98 -3.35 5.69 -11.96
C PRO A 98 -2.00 6.01 -12.60
N ASP A 99 -1.49 7.23 -12.46
CA ASP A 99 -0.19 7.61 -13.02
C ASP A 99 0.96 6.95 -12.28
N MET A 100 0.90 6.85 -10.96
CA MET A 100 1.87 6.08 -10.16
C MET A 100 1.92 4.60 -10.58
N ILE A 101 0.78 3.96 -10.83
CA ILE A 101 0.74 2.58 -11.34
C ILE A 101 1.44 2.48 -12.68
N ARG A 102 1.20 3.43 -13.59
CA ARG A 102 1.83 3.43 -14.92
C ARG A 102 3.34 3.64 -14.85
N SER A 103 3.81 4.53 -13.96
CA SER A 103 5.24 4.78 -13.74
C SER A 103 5.98 3.57 -13.15
N LEU A 104 5.26 2.73 -12.39
CA LEU A 104 5.78 1.51 -11.76
C LEU A 104 5.66 0.26 -12.63
N LYS A 105 5.44 0.39 -13.94
CA LYS A 105 5.31 -0.75 -14.86
C LYS A 105 6.44 -1.75 -14.70
N GLY A 106 6.08 -3.02 -14.45
CA GLY A 106 7.02 -4.13 -14.26
C GLY A 106 7.66 -4.19 -12.87
N ARG A 107 7.26 -3.30 -11.95
CA ARG A 107 7.79 -3.27 -10.57
C ARG A 107 6.69 -3.43 -9.52
N ILE A 108 5.43 -3.55 -9.90
CA ILE A 108 4.34 -3.94 -9.00
C ILE A 108 4.29 -5.47 -9.00
N HIS A 109 4.54 -6.07 -7.84
CA HIS A 109 4.51 -7.53 -7.69
C HIS A 109 3.25 -8.03 -6.99
N PHE A 110 2.56 -7.14 -6.29
CA PHE A 110 1.31 -7.41 -5.60
C PHE A 110 0.47 -6.14 -5.58
N ALA A 111 -0.83 -6.24 -5.72
CA ALA A 111 -1.72 -5.09 -5.63
C ALA A 111 -2.79 -5.28 -4.55
N HIS A 112 -2.97 -4.25 -3.72
CA HIS A 112 -4.13 -4.10 -2.85
C HIS A 112 -5.08 -3.08 -3.48
N VAL A 113 -6.28 -3.52 -3.81
CA VAL A 113 -7.33 -2.67 -4.39
C VAL A 113 -8.30 -2.29 -3.26
N ARG A 114 -8.00 -1.18 -2.60
CA ARG A 114 -8.70 -0.66 -1.43
C ARG A 114 -9.29 0.70 -1.74
N ASN A 115 -10.54 0.93 -1.41
CA ASN A 115 -11.21 2.22 -1.59
C ASN A 115 -11.42 2.89 -0.24
N LEU A 116 -11.22 4.20 -0.18
CA LEU A 116 -11.44 5.04 0.99
C LEU A 116 -12.44 6.13 0.67
N LYS A 117 -13.19 6.56 1.67
CA LYS A 117 -14.04 7.74 1.59
C LYS A 117 -13.50 8.84 2.48
N PHE A 118 -13.10 9.94 1.88
CA PHE A 118 -12.58 11.09 2.60
C PHE A 118 -13.70 12.03 3.04
N HIS A 119 -13.60 12.49 4.28
CA HIS A 119 -14.39 13.59 4.85
C HIS A 119 -13.56 14.88 4.91
N SER A 120 -12.25 14.74 5.10
CA SER A 120 -11.25 15.81 5.00
C SER A 120 -9.87 15.19 4.76
N GLN A 121 -8.81 16.00 4.63
CA GLN A 121 -7.46 15.57 4.25
C GLN A 121 -6.89 14.42 5.10
N GLN A 122 -7.21 14.34 6.38
CA GLN A 122 -6.71 13.29 7.30
C GLN A 122 -7.84 12.55 8.02
N ASP A 123 -9.07 12.73 7.54
CA ASP A 123 -10.27 12.11 8.08
C ASP A 123 -10.93 11.29 6.99
N PHE A 124 -10.82 9.99 7.09
CA PHE A 124 -11.34 9.05 6.10
C PHE A 124 -11.85 7.77 6.79
N GLU A 125 -12.65 7.03 6.07
CA GLU A 125 -13.13 5.72 6.47
C GLU A 125 -12.94 4.71 5.34
N GLU A 126 -12.96 3.42 5.68
CA GLU A 126 -13.01 2.36 4.69
C GLU A 126 -14.30 2.47 3.87
N ALA A 127 -14.20 2.29 2.56
CA ALA A 127 -15.34 2.28 1.66
C ALA A 127 -15.43 0.94 0.92
N ALA A 128 -16.59 0.62 0.37
CA ALA A 128 -16.72 -0.50 -0.56
C ALA A 128 -15.92 -0.24 -1.83
N HIS A 129 -15.57 -1.31 -2.55
CA HIS A 129 -14.64 -1.26 -3.68
C HIS A 129 -15.19 -0.59 -4.94
N LEU A 130 -16.50 -0.28 -5.00
CA LEU A 130 -17.08 0.47 -6.12
C LEU A 130 -16.68 1.95 -6.04
N SER A 131 -16.38 2.58 -7.18
CA SER A 131 -16.03 4.01 -7.24
C SER A 131 -17.14 4.90 -6.66
N SER A 132 -18.40 4.50 -6.75
CA SER A 132 -19.56 5.24 -6.18
C SER A 132 -19.58 5.30 -4.65
N ASP A 133 -18.91 4.38 -3.98
CA ASP A 133 -18.96 4.23 -2.52
C ASP A 133 -17.84 4.96 -1.80
N GLY A 134 -16.75 5.24 -2.49
CA GLY A 134 -15.58 5.91 -1.95
C GLY A 134 -15.19 7.18 -2.70
N SER A 135 -13.94 7.57 -2.56
CA SER A 135 -13.37 8.79 -3.16
C SER A 135 -12.46 8.50 -4.35
N PHE A 136 -12.11 7.24 -4.60
CA PHE A 136 -11.23 6.88 -5.70
C PHE A 136 -12.01 6.40 -6.92
N ASP A 137 -11.50 6.72 -8.12
CA ASP A 137 -11.94 6.07 -9.34
C ASP A 137 -11.30 4.68 -9.45
N MET A 138 -11.99 3.69 -8.91
CA MET A 138 -11.50 2.31 -8.88
C MET A 138 -11.38 1.71 -10.28
N TYR A 139 -12.20 2.20 -11.23
CA TYR A 139 -12.10 1.78 -12.64
C TYR A 139 -10.77 2.23 -13.25
N GLU A 140 -10.37 3.50 -13.08
CA GLU A 140 -9.09 4.00 -13.60
C GLU A 140 -7.88 3.34 -12.92
N ILE A 141 -7.97 3.00 -11.63
CA ILE A 141 -6.95 2.22 -10.92
C ILE A 141 -6.80 0.82 -11.55
N MET A 142 -7.90 0.09 -11.72
CA MET A 142 -7.88 -1.24 -12.33
C MET A 142 -7.43 -1.18 -13.80
N LYS A 143 -7.87 -0.15 -14.52
CA LYS A 143 -7.44 0.08 -15.90
C LYS A 143 -5.94 0.35 -15.99
N ALA A 144 -5.37 1.13 -15.09
CA ALA A 144 -3.93 1.39 -15.06
C ALA A 144 -3.13 0.10 -14.81
N LEU A 145 -3.56 -0.77 -13.88
CA LEU A 145 -2.97 -2.10 -13.67
C LEU A 145 -3.03 -2.93 -14.96
N TYR A 146 -4.18 -2.96 -15.62
CA TYR A 146 -4.35 -3.68 -16.89
C TYR A 146 -3.44 -3.12 -18.00
N ASP A 147 -3.42 -1.81 -18.18
CA ASP A 147 -2.64 -1.11 -19.22
C ASP A 147 -1.12 -1.33 -19.05
N THR A 148 -0.65 -1.53 -17.82
CA THR A 148 0.76 -1.85 -17.54
C THR A 148 1.12 -3.31 -17.81
N GLY A 149 0.12 -4.17 -18.00
CA GLY A 149 0.30 -5.62 -18.16
C GLY A 149 0.56 -6.33 -16.84
N PHE A 150 0.09 -5.76 -15.71
CA PHE A 150 0.19 -6.41 -14.41
C PHE A 150 -0.57 -7.75 -14.42
N ASP A 151 0.10 -8.82 -14.03
CA ASP A 151 -0.42 -10.19 -13.97
C ASP A 151 -0.24 -10.83 -12.57
N GLY A 152 0.21 -10.05 -11.61
CA GLY A 152 0.41 -10.49 -10.23
C GLY A 152 -0.91 -10.64 -9.43
N PRO A 153 -0.83 -11.12 -8.20
CA PRO A 153 -1.99 -11.28 -7.34
C PRO A 153 -2.59 -9.94 -6.94
N ILE A 154 -3.93 -9.90 -6.87
CA ILE A 154 -4.71 -8.77 -6.37
C ILE A 154 -5.46 -9.19 -5.11
N ARG A 155 -5.48 -8.30 -4.12
CA ARG A 155 -6.21 -8.47 -2.88
C ARG A 155 -7.11 -7.26 -2.62
N PRO A 156 -8.35 -7.45 -2.10
CA PRO A 156 -9.22 -6.33 -1.71
C PRO A 156 -8.71 -5.55 -0.49
N ASP A 157 -7.76 -6.08 0.26
CA ASP A 157 -7.12 -5.55 1.46
C ASP A 157 -8.04 -5.47 2.68
N HIS A 158 -8.76 -4.37 2.91
CA HIS A 158 -9.67 -4.21 4.03
C HIS A 158 -11.14 -4.25 3.59
N GLY A 159 -12.00 -4.67 4.52
CA GLY A 159 -13.45 -4.67 4.35
C GLY A 159 -14.15 -4.23 5.63
N ARG A 160 -15.22 -3.46 5.47
CA ARG A 160 -16.02 -2.99 6.60
C ARG A 160 -16.78 -4.13 7.24
N MET A 161 -16.99 -4.06 8.55
CA MET A 161 -17.86 -4.97 9.28
C MET A 161 -19.31 -4.54 9.09
N ILE A 162 -19.93 -5.05 8.01
CA ILE A 162 -21.34 -4.80 7.68
C ILE A 162 -22.20 -6.00 8.08
N TRP A 163 -23.48 -5.79 8.32
CA TRP A 163 -24.50 -6.82 8.58
C TRP A 163 -24.27 -7.66 9.84
N GLY A 164 -23.64 -7.07 10.87
CA GLY A 164 -23.44 -7.71 12.18
C GLY A 164 -22.44 -8.87 12.18
N GLU A 165 -21.55 -8.93 11.23
CA GLU A 165 -20.46 -9.89 11.19
C GLU A 165 -19.61 -9.84 12.45
N LYS A 166 -19.08 -10.98 12.86
CA LYS A 166 -18.14 -11.11 13.98
C LYS A 166 -16.81 -11.59 13.45
N ALA A 167 -15.90 -10.65 13.19
CA ALA A 167 -14.56 -10.92 12.71
C ALA A 167 -13.57 -9.91 13.29
N MET A 168 -12.30 -9.98 12.89
CA MET A 168 -11.33 -8.94 13.18
C MET A 168 -11.78 -7.64 12.49
N PRO A 169 -11.79 -6.50 13.19
CA PRO A 169 -12.10 -5.21 12.57
C PRO A 169 -11.27 -4.98 11.30
N GLY A 170 -11.89 -4.50 10.24
CA GLY A 170 -11.26 -4.31 8.94
C GLY A 170 -11.27 -5.53 8.01
N TYR A 171 -11.84 -6.66 8.45
CA TYR A 171 -11.88 -7.91 7.66
C TYR A 171 -13.29 -8.47 7.51
N GLY A 172 -14.29 -7.61 7.30
CA GLY A 172 -15.65 -7.99 7.01
C GLY A 172 -15.76 -8.78 5.71
N LEU A 173 -16.22 -10.03 5.78
CA LEU A 173 -16.24 -10.97 4.65
C LEU A 173 -17.14 -10.47 3.50
N TYR A 174 -18.30 -9.90 3.83
CA TYR A 174 -19.24 -9.39 2.83
C TYR A 174 -18.64 -8.25 2.01
N ASP A 175 -18.03 -7.28 2.66
CA ASP A 175 -17.40 -6.14 2.00
C ASP A 175 -16.21 -6.59 1.13
N LEU A 176 -15.38 -7.48 1.65
CA LEU A 176 -14.28 -8.09 0.91
C LEU A 176 -14.75 -8.94 -0.29
N SER A 177 -15.93 -9.52 -0.23
CA SER A 177 -16.47 -10.34 -1.32
C SER A 177 -16.96 -9.53 -2.52
N LEU A 178 -17.19 -8.21 -2.38
CA LEU A 178 -17.68 -7.36 -3.46
C LEU A 178 -16.73 -7.32 -4.65
N ILE A 179 -15.44 -7.46 -4.45
CA ILE A 179 -14.47 -7.53 -5.56
C ILE A 179 -14.73 -8.73 -6.47
N HIS A 180 -15.15 -9.86 -5.93
CA HIS A 180 -15.48 -11.06 -6.71
C HIS A 180 -16.84 -10.95 -7.42
N ILE A 181 -17.73 -10.11 -6.91
CA ILE A 181 -19.05 -9.88 -7.50
C ILE A 181 -18.96 -8.87 -8.65
N SER A 182 -18.10 -7.87 -8.52
CA SER A 182 -17.92 -6.82 -9.51
C SER A 182 -16.97 -7.20 -10.65
N GLU A 183 -16.14 -8.24 -10.49
CA GLU A 183 -15.36 -8.79 -11.60
C GLU A 183 -16.25 -9.61 -12.53
N PRO A 184 -16.35 -9.26 -13.83
CA PRO A 184 -16.98 -10.14 -14.80
C PRO A 184 -16.12 -11.41 -14.88
N THR A 185 -16.61 -12.53 -14.36
CA THR A 185 -16.01 -13.84 -14.59
C THR A 185 -15.89 -14.04 -16.10
N ARG A 186 -14.70 -13.88 -16.64
CA ARG A 186 -14.39 -14.40 -17.99
C ARG A 186 -14.52 -15.91 -17.92
N ARG A 187 -15.68 -16.42 -18.30
CA ARG A 187 -15.79 -17.81 -18.69
C ARG A 187 -15.03 -17.94 -20.01
N SER A 188 -13.90 -18.61 -19.95
CA SER A 188 -13.20 -19.13 -21.10
C SER A 188 -14.08 -20.09 -21.89
#